data_eb82894ddc3b671559ae595311d8a23f
#
_entry.id   eb82894ddc3b671559ae595311d8a23f
#
_cell.length_a   1.000
_cell.length_b   1.000
_cell.length_c   1.000
_cell.angle_alpha   90.00
_cell.angle_beta   90.00
_cell.angle_gamma   90.00
#
_symmetry.space_group_name_H-M   'P 1'
#
loop_
_entity.id
_entity.type
_entity.pdbx_description
1 polymer ?
#
loop_
_entity_poly.entity_id
_entity_poly.type
_entity_poly.pdbx_seq_one_letter_code
_entity_poly.pdbx_strand_id
1 'polypeptide(L)'
;MDPKSGAGLFVLKQDTGEIAWQTPHPGCGDSPGCSPAQSAAVTAIPGVVFSGALDSHLRAYSAQDGHIVWDVDTAKDSKTANGVNAHGGALDGPGAVIVGGTLFVNSGYAFLGAAPGNVLLAFSVDGK
;
A
#
# COMPACT_ATOMS: atom_id res chain seq x y z
N MET A 1 18.69 8.63 -0.52
CA MET A 1 18.24 7.30 -0.97
C MET A 1 18.53 7.21 -2.44
N ASP A 2 19.16 6.13 -2.88
CA ASP A 2 19.35 5.88 -4.30
C ASP A 2 18.00 5.48 -4.90
N PRO A 3 17.41 6.26 -5.84
CA PRO A 3 16.14 5.91 -6.46
C PRO A 3 16.22 4.64 -7.32
N LYS A 4 17.42 4.10 -7.52
CA LYS A 4 17.66 2.84 -8.23
C LYS A 4 17.87 1.64 -7.30
N SER A 5 18.09 1.86 -6.00
CA SER A 5 18.18 0.76 -5.04
C SER A 5 16.78 0.42 -4.54
N GLY A 6 16.23 -0.60 -5.12
CA GLY A 6 14.88 -1.07 -5.03
C GLY A 6 14.16 -0.96 -3.69
N ALA A 7 13.20 -0.06 -3.63
CA ALA A 7 12.08 -0.22 -2.72
C ALA A 7 11.37 -1.55 -3.02
N GLY A 8 10.73 -2.13 -2.03
CA GLY A 8 10.02 -3.40 -2.18
C GLY A 8 9.66 -3.99 -0.82
N LEU A 9 8.96 -5.10 -0.87
CA LEU A 9 8.58 -5.85 0.32
C LEU A 9 9.53 -7.03 0.51
N PHE A 10 10.03 -7.18 1.74
CA PHE A 10 10.93 -8.26 2.13
C PHE A 10 10.29 -9.04 3.27
N VAL A 11 10.33 -10.35 3.19
CA VAL A 11 9.96 -11.22 4.30
C VAL A 11 11.19 -12.00 4.77
N LEU A 12 11.43 -11.93 6.08
CA LEU A 12 12.57 -12.57 6.73
C LEU A 12 12.09 -13.74 7.59
N LYS A 13 12.88 -14.81 7.63
CA LYS A 13 12.70 -15.86 8.61
C LYS A 13 13.06 -15.31 9.99
N GLN A 14 12.17 -15.48 10.95
CA GLN A 14 12.32 -14.90 12.29
C GLN A 14 13.49 -15.51 13.07
N ASP A 15 13.78 -16.78 12.85
CA ASP A 15 14.81 -17.55 13.55
C ASP A 15 16.22 -17.30 13.01
N THR A 16 16.37 -17.06 11.70
CA THR A 16 17.69 -16.92 11.05
C THR A 16 17.97 -15.52 10.51
N GLY A 17 16.93 -14.71 10.29
CA GLY A 17 17.05 -13.42 9.61
C GLY A 17 17.26 -13.52 8.10
N GLU A 18 17.25 -14.73 7.55
CA GLU A 18 17.37 -14.93 6.10
C GLU A 18 16.15 -14.43 5.36
N ILE A 19 16.37 -13.88 4.16
CA ILE A 19 15.28 -13.48 3.27
C ILE A 19 14.55 -14.75 2.79
N ALA A 20 13.27 -14.88 3.16
CA ALA A 20 12.42 -15.95 2.67
C ALA A 20 11.98 -15.65 1.23
N TRP A 21 11.55 -14.41 0.96
CA TRP A 21 11.29 -13.89 -0.38
C TRP A 21 11.39 -12.35 -0.39
N GLN A 22 11.47 -11.81 -1.58
CA GLN A 22 11.56 -10.38 -1.86
C GLN A 22 10.77 -10.07 -3.11
N THR A 23 9.94 -9.02 -3.05
CA THR A 23 9.22 -8.50 -4.20
C THR A 23 9.60 -7.05 -4.42
N PRO A 24 10.33 -6.72 -5.48
CA PRO A 24 10.66 -5.35 -5.83
C PRO A 24 9.38 -4.53 -6.07
N HIS A 25 9.43 -3.24 -5.75
CA HIS A 25 8.36 -2.32 -6.12
C HIS A 25 8.26 -2.23 -7.66
N PRO A 26 7.05 -2.23 -8.25
CA PRO A 26 6.89 -2.15 -9.71
C PRO A 26 7.50 -0.91 -10.37
N GLY A 27 7.83 0.12 -9.56
CA GLY A 27 8.35 1.39 -10.04
C GLY A 27 7.24 2.42 -10.25
N CYS A 28 7.66 3.66 -10.47
CA CYS A 28 6.78 4.81 -10.73
C CYS A 28 6.85 5.28 -12.19
N GLY A 29 7.78 4.75 -12.97
CA GLY A 29 8.12 5.35 -14.26
C GLY A 29 8.57 6.80 -14.08
N ASP A 30 8.12 7.67 -14.99
CA ASP A 30 8.41 9.12 -14.97
C ASP A 30 7.27 9.95 -14.36
N SER A 31 6.41 9.34 -13.53
CA SER A 31 5.24 10.02 -12.93
C SER A 31 5.68 11.06 -11.90
N PRO A 32 5.40 12.37 -12.12
CA PRO A 32 5.78 13.42 -11.17
C PRO A 32 5.14 13.19 -9.78
N GLY A 33 5.93 13.37 -8.72
CA GLY A 33 5.47 13.22 -7.34
C GLY A 33 5.27 11.77 -6.87
N CYS A 34 5.51 10.80 -7.74
CA CYS A 34 5.49 9.40 -7.35
C CYS A 34 6.80 8.98 -6.69
N SER A 35 6.72 8.17 -5.65
CA SER A 35 7.87 7.55 -5.01
C SER A 35 7.61 6.05 -4.82
N PRO A 36 8.58 5.19 -5.12
CA PRO A 36 8.43 3.75 -4.91
C PRO A 36 8.57 3.32 -3.45
N ALA A 37 8.73 4.26 -2.52
CA ALA A 37 8.90 3.93 -1.11
C ALA A 37 7.63 3.28 -0.52
N GLN A 38 7.82 2.15 0.15
CA GLN A 38 6.79 1.42 0.89
C GLN A 38 7.02 1.64 2.39
N SER A 39 6.70 2.85 2.85
CA SER A 39 6.95 3.30 4.22
C SER A 39 5.77 3.10 5.17
N ALA A 40 4.58 2.78 4.65
CA ALA A 40 3.43 2.44 5.47
C ALA A 40 3.66 1.14 6.26
N ALA A 41 3.10 1.06 7.46
CA ALA A 41 3.13 -0.17 8.23
C ALA A 41 2.46 -1.31 7.47
N VAL A 42 3.06 -2.49 7.54
CA VAL A 42 2.57 -3.71 6.89
C VAL A 42 1.52 -4.38 7.76
N THR A 43 0.45 -4.86 7.13
CA THR A 43 -0.61 -5.63 7.79
C THR A 43 -0.69 -7.01 7.15
N ALA A 44 -0.79 -8.05 7.98
CA ALA A 44 -0.88 -9.43 7.49
C ALA A 44 -2.07 -10.17 8.08
N ILE A 45 -2.68 -11.01 7.24
CA ILE A 45 -3.64 -12.04 7.61
C ILE A 45 -3.13 -13.40 7.10
N PRO A 46 -3.69 -14.53 7.51
CA PRO A 46 -3.27 -15.82 6.97
C PRO A 46 -3.26 -15.85 5.44
N GLY A 47 -2.10 -16.08 4.85
CA GLY A 47 -1.87 -16.19 3.41
C GLY A 47 -1.65 -14.88 2.65
N VAL A 48 -1.88 -13.71 3.24
CA VAL A 48 -1.81 -12.41 2.54
C VAL A 48 -1.12 -11.34 3.38
N VAL A 49 -0.29 -10.54 2.72
CA VAL A 49 0.38 -9.36 3.31
C VAL A 49 -0.02 -8.12 2.54
N PHE A 50 -0.48 -7.07 3.24
CA PHE A 50 -0.86 -5.79 2.64
C PHE A 50 0.21 -4.74 2.92
N SER A 51 0.60 -4.01 1.88
CA SER A 51 1.54 -2.90 1.97
C SER A 51 1.07 -1.73 1.12
N GLY A 52 1.01 -0.55 1.72
CA GLY A 52 0.78 0.72 1.04
C GLY A 52 2.10 1.38 0.66
N ALA A 53 2.07 2.20 -0.39
CA ALA A 53 3.25 2.89 -0.88
C ALA A 53 2.97 4.36 -1.24
N LEU A 54 4.04 5.14 -1.36
CA LEU A 54 3.95 6.56 -1.74
C LEU A 54 3.59 6.77 -3.21
N ASP A 55 3.53 5.70 -4.01
CA ASP A 55 2.96 5.71 -5.36
C ASP A 55 1.42 5.69 -5.38
N SER A 56 0.80 5.77 -4.20
CA SER A 56 -0.66 5.72 -3.98
C SER A 56 -1.29 4.35 -4.20
N HIS A 57 -0.50 3.29 -4.32
CA HIS A 57 -1.01 1.94 -4.46
C HIS A 57 -1.05 1.18 -3.13
N LEU A 58 -2.17 0.52 -2.89
CA LEU A 58 -2.29 -0.52 -1.87
C LEU A 58 -2.21 -1.88 -2.56
N ARG A 59 -1.22 -2.68 -2.16
CA ARG A 59 -0.98 -3.99 -2.75
C ARG A 59 -1.14 -5.10 -1.73
N ALA A 60 -1.70 -6.22 -2.18
CA ALA A 60 -1.73 -7.47 -1.46
C ALA A 60 -0.75 -8.45 -2.10
N TYR A 61 0.05 -9.11 -1.28
CA TYR A 61 1.07 -10.06 -1.67
C TYR A 61 0.76 -11.43 -1.09
N SER A 62 1.00 -12.48 -1.84
CA SER A 62 1.00 -13.84 -1.31
C SER A 62 2.05 -13.97 -0.21
N ALA A 63 1.65 -14.41 0.97
CA ALA A 63 2.59 -14.64 2.08
C ALA A 63 3.57 -15.78 1.82
N GLN A 64 3.27 -16.66 0.85
CA GLN A 64 4.08 -17.82 0.51
C GLN A 64 5.31 -17.46 -0.32
N ASP A 65 5.15 -16.59 -1.31
CA ASP A 65 6.16 -16.35 -2.34
C ASP A 65 6.27 -14.88 -2.78
N GLY A 66 5.43 -14.00 -2.21
CA GLY A 66 5.49 -12.55 -2.42
C GLY A 66 4.92 -12.05 -3.75
N HIS A 67 4.30 -12.91 -4.59
CA HIS A 67 3.68 -12.37 -5.80
C HIS A 67 2.49 -11.47 -5.45
N ILE A 68 2.27 -10.42 -6.25
CA ILE A 68 1.17 -9.48 -6.07
C ILE A 68 -0.12 -10.17 -6.50
N VAL A 69 -1.06 -10.36 -5.55
CA VAL A 69 -2.36 -10.99 -5.79
C VAL A 69 -3.49 -9.96 -5.99
N TRP A 70 -3.27 -8.72 -5.57
CA TRP A 70 -4.21 -7.62 -5.73
C TRP A 70 -3.46 -6.29 -5.66
N ASP A 71 -3.88 -5.33 -6.49
CA ASP A 71 -3.27 -4.00 -6.57
C ASP A 71 -4.36 -2.98 -6.87
N VAL A 72 -4.43 -1.91 -6.08
CA VAL A 72 -5.39 -0.82 -6.28
C VAL A 72 -4.69 0.52 -6.17
N ASP A 73 -4.88 1.36 -7.19
CA ASP A 73 -4.54 2.77 -7.15
C ASP A 73 -5.61 3.50 -6.33
N THR A 74 -5.20 4.15 -5.26
CA THR A 74 -6.06 4.92 -4.34
C THR A 74 -6.10 6.40 -4.66
N ALA A 75 -5.25 6.92 -5.57
CA ALA A 75 -5.21 8.32 -5.99
C ALA A 75 -6.36 8.65 -6.96
N LYS A 76 -7.59 8.44 -6.53
CA LYS A 76 -8.79 8.63 -7.33
C LYS A 76 -9.81 9.48 -6.60
N ASP A 77 -10.62 10.19 -7.39
CA ASP A 77 -11.83 10.84 -6.88
C ASP A 77 -12.85 9.78 -6.45
N SER A 78 -13.41 9.98 -5.29
CA SER A 78 -14.39 9.07 -4.70
C SER A 78 -15.59 9.86 -4.17
N LYS A 79 -16.79 9.30 -4.35
CA LYS A 79 -17.97 9.74 -3.61
C LYS A 79 -18.02 8.98 -2.30
N THR A 80 -17.95 9.71 -1.20
CA THR A 80 -18.04 9.11 0.12
C THR A 80 -19.47 8.74 0.48
N ALA A 81 -19.64 7.90 1.49
CA ALA A 81 -20.96 7.48 1.98
C ALA A 81 -21.83 8.65 2.47
N ASN A 82 -21.22 9.77 2.88
CA ASN A 82 -21.92 10.98 3.29
C ASN A 82 -22.11 12.01 2.14
N GLY A 83 -21.78 11.64 0.90
CA GLY A 83 -21.98 12.46 -0.29
C GLY A 83 -20.95 13.57 -0.52
N VAL A 84 -19.92 13.68 0.32
CA VAL A 84 -18.82 14.63 0.12
C VAL A 84 -17.85 14.06 -0.91
N ASN A 85 -17.36 14.90 -1.81
CA ASN A 85 -16.29 14.52 -2.73
C ASN A 85 -14.97 14.38 -1.96
N ALA A 86 -14.28 13.29 -2.18
CA ALA A 86 -12.98 13.02 -1.60
C ALA A 86 -12.00 12.54 -2.68
N HIS A 87 -10.73 12.77 -2.45
CA HIS A 87 -9.64 12.36 -3.32
C HIS A 87 -8.62 11.57 -2.52
N GLY A 88 -8.21 10.44 -3.04
CA GLY A 88 -7.12 9.66 -2.45
C GLY A 88 -5.75 10.13 -2.90
N GLY A 89 -4.72 9.60 -2.30
CA GLY A 89 -3.32 9.94 -2.59
C GLY A 89 -2.36 8.90 -2.02
N ALA A 90 -1.17 9.34 -1.65
CA ALA A 90 -0.12 8.46 -1.13
C ALA A 90 -0.53 7.72 0.14
N LEU A 91 0.03 6.54 0.33
CA LEU A 91 -0.17 5.70 1.51
C LEU A 91 1.09 5.67 2.35
N ASP A 92 0.98 6.06 3.61
CA ASP A 92 2.08 6.08 4.58
C ASP A 92 1.54 5.89 6.01
N GLY A 93 2.42 5.96 7.01
CA GLY A 93 2.07 5.97 8.41
C GLY A 93 1.53 4.62 8.92
N PRO A 94 0.33 4.58 9.53
CA PRO A 94 -0.14 3.40 10.25
C PRO A 94 -0.44 2.18 9.36
N GLY A 95 -0.53 2.38 8.03
CA GLY A 95 -0.90 1.30 7.11
C GLY A 95 -2.38 0.93 7.16
N ALA A 96 -2.70 -0.24 6.62
CA ALA A 96 -4.07 -0.75 6.59
C ALA A 96 -4.45 -1.42 7.91
N VAL A 97 -5.74 -1.37 8.26
CA VAL A 97 -6.32 -2.10 9.40
C VAL A 97 -7.40 -3.04 8.88
N ILE A 98 -7.41 -4.29 9.37
CA ILE A 98 -8.41 -5.28 8.97
C ILE A 98 -9.23 -5.69 10.17
N VAL A 99 -10.55 -5.55 10.05
CA VAL A 99 -11.50 -5.95 11.09
C VAL A 99 -12.82 -6.41 10.46
N GLY A 100 -13.36 -7.51 10.94
CA GLY A 100 -14.65 -8.02 10.49
C GLY A 100 -14.73 -8.31 8.99
N GLY A 101 -13.64 -8.73 8.35
CA GLY A 101 -13.59 -8.98 6.90
C GLY A 101 -13.48 -7.72 6.03
N THR A 102 -13.29 -6.55 6.65
CA THR A 102 -13.13 -5.28 5.93
C THR A 102 -11.73 -4.73 6.18
N LEU A 103 -11.06 -4.29 5.11
CA LEU A 103 -9.80 -3.58 5.17
C LEU A 103 -10.06 -2.07 5.09
N PHE A 104 -9.50 -1.32 6.03
CA PHE A 104 -9.57 0.13 6.09
C PHE A 104 -8.18 0.72 5.89
N VAL A 105 -8.08 1.76 5.07
CA VAL A 105 -6.82 2.49 4.84
C VAL A 105 -7.08 3.96 4.62
N ASN A 106 -6.28 4.82 5.27
CA ASN A 106 -6.24 6.25 4.97
C ASN A 106 -5.42 6.48 3.70
N SER A 107 -5.97 7.23 2.76
CA SER A 107 -5.29 7.59 1.51
C SER A 107 -5.18 9.11 1.39
N GLY A 108 -3.94 9.58 1.19
CA GLY A 108 -3.66 11.01 1.06
C GLY A 108 -2.61 11.58 2.03
N TYR A 109 -1.60 10.82 2.38
CA TYR A 109 -0.48 11.26 3.21
C TYR A 109 0.48 12.14 2.42
N ALA A 110 0.32 13.47 2.53
CA ALA A 110 1.15 14.47 1.82
C ALA A 110 2.47 14.77 2.54
N PHE A 111 3.24 13.75 2.90
CA PHE A 111 4.55 13.93 3.50
C PHE A 111 5.66 13.85 2.45
N LEU A 112 6.68 14.70 2.55
CA LEU A 112 7.83 14.76 1.61
C LEU A 112 7.44 14.91 0.12
N GLY A 113 6.35 15.63 -0.17
CA GLY A 113 5.92 15.87 -1.55
C GLY A 113 5.12 14.74 -2.19
N ALA A 114 4.70 13.75 -1.41
CA ALA A 114 3.81 12.70 -1.88
C ALA A 114 2.39 13.23 -2.16
N ALA A 115 1.62 12.49 -2.95
CA ALA A 115 0.29 12.90 -3.38
C ALA A 115 -0.66 13.11 -2.19
N PRO A 116 -1.24 14.33 -2.03
CA PRO A 116 -2.20 14.60 -0.95
C PRO A 116 -3.55 13.94 -1.23
N GLY A 117 -4.34 13.77 -0.17
CA GLY A 117 -5.71 13.29 -0.25
C GLY A 117 -6.42 13.42 1.09
N ASN A 118 -7.66 12.95 1.16
CA ASN A 118 -8.51 13.15 2.35
C ASN A 118 -9.56 12.04 2.51
N VAL A 119 -9.25 10.82 2.11
CA VAL A 119 -10.23 9.73 2.12
C VAL A 119 -9.81 8.57 3.02
N LEU A 120 -10.79 8.03 3.76
CA LEU A 120 -10.72 6.71 4.36
C LEU A 120 -11.41 5.73 3.42
N LEU A 121 -10.67 4.78 2.89
CA LEU A 121 -11.18 3.72 2.03
C LEU A 121 -11.50 2.47 2.84
N ALA A 122 -12.55 1.77 2.46
CA ALA A 122 -12.94 0.50 3.02
C ALA A 122 -13.15 -0.51 1.89
N PHE A 123 -12.47 -1.63 1.94
CA PHE A 123 -12.59 -2.72 0.97
C PHE A 123 -13.15 -3.96 1.64
N SER A 124 -14.21 -4.53 1.04
CA SER A 124 -14.72 -5.85 1.41
C SER A 124 -13.83 -6.97 0.86
N VAL A 125 -14.15 -8.22 1.17
CA VAL A 125 -13.42 -9.39 0.64
C VAL A 125 -13.46 -9.49 -0.88
N ASP A 126 -14.42 -8.85 -1.52
CA ASP A 126 -14.54 -8.80 -3.00
C ASP A 126 -13.72 -7.62 -3.58
N GLY A 127 -13.02 -6.83 -2.75
CA GLY A 127 -12.21 -5.67 -3.17
C GLY A 127 -13.04 -4.46 -3.63
N LYS A 128 -14.29 -4.33 -3.16
CA LYS A 128 -15.22 -3.24 -3.52
C LYS A 128 -15.49 -2.35 -2.34
#